data_694744b23142265be20199a2cd7655d2
#
_entry.id   694744b23142265be20199a2cd7655d2
#
_cell.length_a   1.000
_cell.length_b   1.000
_cell.length_c   1.000
_cell.angle_alpha   90.00
_cell.angle_beta   90.00
_cell.angle_gamma   90.00
#
_symmetry.space_group_name_H-M   'P 1'
#
loop_
_entity.id
_entity.type
_entity.pdbx_description
1 polymer ?
#
loop_
_entity_poly.entity_id
_entity_poly.type
_entity_poly.pdbx_seq_one_letter_code
_entity_poly.pdbx_strand_id
1 'polypeptide(L)'
;NILQSILRKRETTRSVLSKENNISLMTVKHVVDDLIEAKILVEKDSCNSDVGRNPKVLEIAENYGNIVCVNLTSKDEISFLIYDIYENLLKEQSMLLHQDRPYREELAAAIAAIQAELKTIPSLTVCVAVFVPSAYDASVDLVNYDLIPEFKELHIRSLFEEKFEINNILILHDVFAAARSEYDSLNPKMESQFYFYCGYGVGGFFIHKDEAVAGARNMAGEVGKMLVSMDGRE
;
A
#
# COMPACT_ATOMS: atom_id res chain seq x y z
N ASN A 1 -12.96 10.34 -8.60
CA ASN A 1 -13.38 8.97 -8.91
C ASN A 1 -14.42 8.49 -7.90
N ILE A 2 -15.53 7.88 -8.39
CA ILE A 2 -16.67 7.43 -7.56
C ILE A 2 -16.20 6.49 -6.43
N LEU A 3 -15.39 5.48 -6.73
CA LEU A 3 -14.89 4.54 -5.73
C LEU A 3 -14.05 5.22 -4.65
N GLN A 4 -13.18 6.18 -5.02
CA GLN A 4 -12.40 6.95 -4.04
C GLN A 4 -13.28 7.79 -3.12
N SER A 5 -14.36 8.36 -3.66
CA SER A 5 -15.34 9.11 -2.85
C SER A 5 -16.05 8.20 -1.84
N ILE A 6 -16.39 6.96 -2.25
CA ILE A 6 -17.04 5.98 -1.37
C ILE A 6 -16.05 5.49 -0.30
N LEU A 7 -14.82 5.11 -0.69
CA LEU A 7 -13.77 4.68 0.24
C LEU A 7 -13.52 5.72 1.34
N ARG A 8 -13.36 6.99 0.94
CA ARG A 8 -13.07 8.09 1.89
C ARG A 8 -14.18 8.31 2.90
N LYS A 9 -15.44 8.16 2.47
CA LYS A 9 -16.62 8.45 3.31
C LYS A 9 -17.15 7.25 4.05
N ARG A 10 -16.75 6.05 3.65
CA ARG A 10 -17.29 4.76 4.03
C ARG A 10 -18.74 4.57 3.57
N GLU A 11 -19.59 5.59 3.74
CA GLU A 11 -21.00 5.61 3.35
C GLU A 11 -21.33 6.85 2.51
N THR A 12 -22.14 6.70 1.46
CA THR A 12 -22.58 7.83 0.61
C THR A 12 -23.87 7.50 -0.12
N THR A 13 -24.41 8.45 -0.88
CA THR A 13 -25.59 8.27 -1.73
C THR A 13 -25.30 8.68 -3.16
N ARG A 14 -26.11 8.19 -4.12
CA ARG A 14 -25.97 8.58 -5.53
C ARG A 14 -26.04 10.10 -5.73
N SER A 15 -26.87 10.80 -4.98
CA SER A 15 -26.99 12.26 -5.07
C SER A 15 -25.75 13.00 -4.57
N VAL A 16 -25.12 12.52 -3.50
CA VAL A 16 -23.85 13.05 -2.99
C VAL A 16 -22.75 12.83 -4.00
N LEU A 17 -22.61 11.60 -4.52
CA LEU A 17 -21.62 11.26 -5.55
C LEU A 17 -21.74 12.12 -6.81
N SER A 18 -22.98 12.39 -7.26
CA SER A 18 -23.24 13.26 -8.41
C SER A 18 -22.72 14.68 -8.18
N LYS A 19 -23.00 15.26 -7.02
CA LYS A 19 -22.57 16.63 -6.68
C LYS A 19 -21.06 16.73 -6.54
N GLU A 20 -20.43 15.80 -5.82
CA GLU A 20 -18.98 15.84 -5.53
C GLU A 20 -18.12 15.58 -6.75
N ASN A 21 -18.55 14.69 -7.62
CA ASN A 21 -17.80 14.37 -8.84
C ASN A 21 -18.19 15.23 -10.02
N ASN A 22 -19.15 16.15 -9.87
CA ASN A 22 -19.69 17.01 -10.92
C ASN A 22 -20.14 16.23 -12.17
N ILE A 23 -20.86 15.13 -11.96
CA ILE A 23 -21.38 14.25 -13.01
C ILE A 23 -22.89 14.06 -12.86
N SER A 24 -23.58 13.71 -13.94
CA SER A 24 -25.02 13.53 -13.92
C SER A 24 -25.45 12.38 -13.02
N LEU A 25 -26.63 12.48 -12.39
CA LEU A 25 -27.23 11.39 -11.62
C LEU A 25 -27.41 10.11 -12.45
N MET A 26 -27.67 10.26 -13.75
CA MET A 26 -27.82 9.12 -14.66
C MET A 26 -26.48 8.39 -14.83
N THR A 27 -25.38 9.14 -15.01
CA THR A 27 -24.02 8.57 -15.10
C THR A 27 -23.65 7.86 -13.79
N VAL A 28 -23.90 8.50 -12.63
CA VAL A 28 -23.67 7.86 -11.32
C VAL A 28 -24.48 6.57 -11.20
N LYS A 29 -25.75 6.58 -11.61
CA LYS A 29 -26.62 5.40 -11.56
C LYS A 29 -26.00 4.23 -12.33
N HIS A 30 -25.62 4.45 -13.60
CA HIS A 30 -25.02 3.39 -14.41
C HIS A 30 -23.76 2.81 -13.77
N VAL A 31 -22.80 3.68 -13.38
CA VAL A 31 -21.55 3.23 -12.75
C VAL A 31 -21.82 2.49 -11.44
N VAL A 32 -22.72 2.96 -10.62
CA VAL A 32 -23.06 2.30 -9.34
C VAL A 32 -23.75 0.97 -9.57
N ASP A 33 -24.68 0.89 -10.54
CA ASP A 33 -25.37 -0.35 -10.85
C ASP A 33 -24.39 -1.42 -11.37
N ASP A 34 -23.43 -1.03 -12.24
CA ASP A 34 -22.34 -1.91 -12.69
C ASP A 34 -21.47 -2.41 -11.53
N LEU A 35 -21.13 -1.52 -10.59
CA LEU A 35 -20.33 -1.87 -9.42
C LEU A 35 -21.08 -2.77 -8.42
N ILE A 36 -22.41 -2.64 -8.32
CA ILE A 36 -23.25 -3.55 -7.52
C ILE A 36 -23.35 -4.92 -8.19
N GLU A 37 -23.52 -4.96 -9.51
CA GLU A 37 -23.55 -6.22 -10.28
C GLU A 37 -22.20 -6.95 -10.14
N ALA A 38 -21.08 -6.21 -10.16
CA ALA A 38 -19.75 -6.75 -9.92
C ALA A 38 -19.49 -7.12 -8.44
N LYS A 39 -20.45 -6.94 -7.54
CA LYS A 39 -20.34 -7.18 -6.09
C LYS A 39 -19.26 -6.36 -5.38
N ILE A 40 -18.90 -5.23 -5.96
CA ILE A 40 -17.94 -4.27 -5.39
C ILE A 40 -18.65 -3.37 -4.39
N LEU A 41 -19.88 -2.95 -4.72
CA LEU A 41 -20.73 -2.13 -3.86
C LEU A 41 -21.94 -2.90 -3.35
N VAL A 42 -22.42 -2.49 -2.19
CA VAL A 42 -23.70 -2.87 -1.62
C VAL A 42 -24.56 -1.63 -1.38
N GLU A 43 -25.86 -1.80 -1.51
CA GLU A 43 -26.85 -0.78 -1.24
C GLU A 43 -27.67 -1.16 -0.01
N LYS A 44 -27.67 -0.29 1.00
CA LYS A 44 -28.39 -0.49 2.25
C LYS A 44 -29.47 0.60 2.44
N ASP A 45 -30.50 0.31 3.18
CA ASP A 45 -31.47 1.33 3.59
C ASP A 45 -30.85 2.20 4.70
N SER A 46 -30.99 3.53 4.61
CA SER A 46 -30.49 4.40 5.66
C SER A 46 -31.30 4.25 6.94
N CYS A 47 -30.63 4.15 8.08
CA CYS A 47 -31.30 4.02 9.39
C CYS A 47 -31.92 5.33 9.91
N ASN A 48 -31.75 6.46 9.21
CA ASN A 48 -32.05 7.80 9.71
C ASN A 48 -33.02 8.56 8.78
N SER A 49 -34.33 8.34 8.88
CA SER A 49 -35.30 9.37 8.49
C SER A 49 -36.66 9.16 9.11
N ASP A 50 -37.10 10.17 9.82
CA ASP A 50 -38.43 10.19 10.47
C ASP A 50 -39.59 10.49 9.51
N VAL A 51 -39.36 10.96 8.28
CA VAL A 51 -40.42 11.26 7.30
C VAL A 51 -39.87 11.18 5.86
N GLY A 52 -40.35 10.22 5.06
CA GLY A 52 -40.11 10.15 3.62
C GLY A 52 -39.44 8.85 3.16
N ARG A 53 -39.24 8.68 1.82
CA ARG A 53 -38.52 7.56 1.23
C ARG A 53 -37.04 7.67 1.60
N ASN A 54 -36.59 6.76 2.46
CA ASN A 54 -35.18 6.72 2.89
C ASN A 54 -34.22 6.65 1.69
N PRO A 55 -33.23 7.55 1.59
CA PRO A 55 -32.23 7.42 0.55
C PRO A 55 -31.41 6.16 0.80
N LYS A 56 -31.17 5.39 -0.24
CA LYS A 56 -30.30 4.24 -0.16
C LYS A 56 -28.84 4.67 -0.03
N VAL A 57 -28.13 4.03 0.89
CA VAL A 57 -26.72 4.26 1.20
C VAL A 57 -25.88 3.24 0.44
N LEU A 58 -24.80 3.71 -0.15
CA LEU A 58 -23.81 2.92 -0.89
C LEU A 58 -22.58 2.74 -0.03
N GLU A 59 -22.12 1.52 0.09
CA GLU A 59 -20.89 1.11 0.75
C GLU A 59 -20.13 0.14 -0.13
N ILE A 60 -18.83 0.01 0.07
CA ILE A 60 -18.09 -1.10 -0.52
C ILE A 60 -18.47 -2.38 0.21
N ALA A 61 -18.61 -3.47 -0.51
CA ALA A 61 -18.95 -4.77 0.09
C ALA A 61 -17.90 -5.14 1.15
N GLU A 62 -18.33 -5.53 2.33
CA GLU A 62 -17.47 -5.80 3.50
C GLU A 62 -16.35 -6.80 3.21
N ASN A 63 -16.63 -7.79 2.37
CA ASN A 63 -15.66 -8.82 1.96
C ASN A 63 -15.14 -8.61 0.54
N TYR A 64 -15.15 -7.38 0.02
CA TYR A 64 -14.71 -7.11 -1.34
C TYR A 64 -13.24 -7.42 -1.56
N GLY A 65 -12.37 -6.96 -0.65
CA GLY A 65 -10.94 -7.13 -0.83
C GLY A 65 -10.11 -6.98 0.44
N ASN A 66 -8.90 -7.51 0.37
CA ASN A 66 -7.87 -7.30 1.36
C ASN A 66 -6.57 -6.80 0.70
N ILE A 67 -5.74 -6.17 1.51
CA ILE A 67 -4.42 -5.66 1.12
C ILE A 67 -3.40 -6.37 1.99
N VAL A 68 -2.40 -6.98 1.37
CA VAL A 68 -1.28 -7.61 2.05
C VAL A 68 -0.10 -6.64 2.06
N CYS A 69 0.42 -6.34 3.23
CA CYS A 69 1.63 -5.55 3.44
C CYS A 69 2.75 -6.46 3.90
N VAL A 70 3.83 -6.60 3.13
CA VAL A 70 4.96 -7.46 3.46
C VAL A 70 6.18 -6.60 3.71
N ASN A 71 6.79 -6.73 4.88
CA ASN A 71 7.96 -5.97 5.27
C ASN A 71 9.23 -6.82 5.13
N LEU A 72 10.11 -6.44 4.21
CA LEU A 72 11.39 -7.05 3.92
C LEU A 72 12.57 -6.14 4.31
N THR A 73 12.35 -5.14 5.18
CA THR A 73 13.35 -4.11 5.50
C THR A 73 14.35 -4.54 6.57
N SER A 74 14.01 -5.58 7.34
CA SER A 74 14.88 -6.15 8.38
C SER A 74 15.71 -7.32 7.83
N LYS A 75 16.97 -7.41 8.27
CA LYS A 75 17.81 -8.59 8.04
C LYS A 75 17.54 -9.73 9.03
N ASP A 76 16.78 -9.47 10.07
CA ASP A 76 16.55 -10.40 11.18
C ASP A 76 15.14 -10.99 11.19
N GLU A 77 14.19 -10.35 10.47
CA GLU A 77 12.81 -10.83 10.40
C GLU A 77 12.13 -10.44 9.07
N ILE A 78 11.12 -11.21 8.68
CA ILE A 78 10.10 -10.84 7.71
C ILE A 78 8.79 -10.73 8.46
N SER A 79 8.07 -9.63 8.26
CA SER A 79 6.73 -9.46 8.83
C SER A 79 5.70 -9.16 7.77
N PHE A 80 4.45 -9.50 8.06
CA PHE A 80 3.35 -9.14 7.18
C PHE A 80 2.11 -8.74 7.98
N LEU A 81 1.32 -7.86 7.37
CA LEU A 81 0.03 -7.42 7.85
C LEU A 81 -0.99 -7.58 6.73
N ILE A 82 -2.19 -7.97 7.10
CA ILE A 82 -3.32 -8.06 6.15
C ILE A 82 -4.40 -7.12 6.66
N TYR A 83 -4.80 -6.19 5.81
CA TYR A 83 -5.85 -5.22 6.09
C TYR A 83 -7.05 -5.46 5.18
N ASP A 84 -8.24 -5.12 5.66
CA ASP A 84 -9.36 -4.90 4.74
C ASP A 84 -9.19 -3.58 3.97
N ILE A 85 -10.09 -3.32 3.04
CA ILE A 85 -10.06 -2.08 2.23
C ILE A 85 -10.35 -0.80 3.04
N TYR A 86 -10.80 -0.93 4.27
CA TYR A 86 -11.06 0.17 5.21
C TYR A 86 -9.94 0.35 6.23
N GLU A 87 -8.78 -0.28 5.99
CA GLU A 87 -7.58 -0.21 6.83
C GLU A 87 -7.76 -0.85 8.22
N ASN A 88 -8.77 -1.71 8.41
CA ASN A 88 -8.86 -2.52 9.62
C ASN A 88 -7.87 -3.68 9.53
N LEU A 89 -7.05 -3.86 10.57
CA LEU A 89 -6.09 -4.95 10.66
C LEU A 89 -6.83 -6.29 10.84
N LEU A 90 -6.64 -7.21 9.91
CA LEU A 90 -7.20 -8.55 9.95
C LEU A 90 -6.23 -9.57 10.51
N LYS A 91 -4.95 -9.46 10.13
CA LYS A 91 -3.87 -10.37 10.54
C LYS A 91 -2.54 -9.63 10.64
N GLU A 92 -1.71 -10.09 11.57
CA GLU A 92 -0.32 -9.64 11.72
C GLU A 92 0.54 -10.84 12.13
N GLN A 93 1.71 -10.97 11.51
CA GLN A 93 2.69 -11.98 11.88
C GLN A 93 4.11 -11.51 11.57
N SER A 94 5.04 -11.82 12.49
CA SER A 94 6.50 -11.71 12.29
C SER A 94 7.14 -13.08 12.32
N MET A 95 8.12 -13.27 11.47
CA MET A 95 8.91 -14.50 11.35
C MET A 95 10.39 -14.15 11.45
N LEU A 96 11.06 -14.66 12.47
CA LEU A 96 12.52 -14.50 12.63
C LEU A 96 13.24 -15.27 11.53
N LEU A 97 14.24 -14.66 10.93
CA LEU A 97 15.09 -15.28 9.93
C LEU A 97 16.16 -16.16 10.57
N HIS A 98 16.42 -17.31 9.99
CA HIS A 98 17.47 -18.22 10.43
C HIS A 98 18.77 -17.89 9.67
N GLN A 99 19.84 -17.56 10.38
CA GLN A 99 21.12 -17.16 9.78
C GLN A 99 21.81 -18.26 8.96
N ASP A 100 21.43 -19.51 9.16
CA ASP A 100 21.94 -20.69 8.44
C ASP A 100 21.14 -21.05 7.18
N ARG A 101 20.09 -20.29 6.88
CA ARG A 101 19.24 -20.50 5.70
C ARG A 101 19.38 -19.38 4.67
N PRO A 102 19.33 -19.72 3.38
CA PRO A 102 19.25 -18.69 2.34
C PRO A 102 18.02 -17.82 2.51
N TYR A 103 18.17 -16.50 2.33
CA TYR A 103 17.07 -15.55 2.43
C TYR A 103 15.87 -15.91 1.52
N ARG A 104 16.16 -16.48 0.35
CA ARG A 104 15.12 -16.95 -0.60
C ARG A 104 14.21 -18.04 0.01
N GLU A 105 14.76 -18.94 0.82
CA GLU A 105 13.96 -19.99 1.50
C GLU A 105 13.08 -19.38 2.60
N GLU A 106 13.63 -18.45 3.36
CA GLU A 106 12.88 -17.72 4.39
C GLU A 106 11.74 -16.89 3.76
N LEU A 107 12.00 -16.21 2.65
CA LEU A 107 10.97 -15.48 1.92
C LEU A 107 9.89 -16.42 1.37
N ALA A 108 10.27 -17.59 0.85
CA ALA A 108 9.30 -18.59 0.40
C ALA A 108 8.42 -19.10 1.56
N ALA A 109 9.00 -19.31 2.75
CA ALA A 109 8.26 -19.69 3.94
C ALA A 109 7.29 -18.58 4.38
N ALA A 110 7.72 -17.32 4.34
CA ALA A 110 6.86 -16.18 4.65
C ALA A 110 5.69 -16.07 3.66
N ILE A 111 5.94 -16.21 2.37
CA ILE A 111 4.87 -16.22 1.34
C ILE A 111 3.89 -17.36 1.59
N ALA A 112 4.37 -18.55 1.93
CA ALA A 112 3.49 -19.69 2.25
C ALA A 112 2.63 -19.42 3.49
N ALA A 113 3.19 -18.76 4.53
CA ALA A 113 2.43 -18.34 5.70
C ALA A 113 1.34 -17.32 5.36
N ILE A 114 1.66 -16.30 4.55
CA ILE A 114 0.68 -15.33 4.06
C ILE A 114 -0.45 -16.03 3.31
N GLN A 115 -0.13 -16.93 2.39
CA GLN A 115 -1.13 -17.68 1.63
C GLN A 115 -2.01 -18.57 2.53
N ALA A 116 -1.46 -19.12 3.62
CA ALA A 116 -2.23 -19.89 4.59
C ALA A 116 -3.23 -19.00 5.34
N GLU A 117 -2.81 -17.81 5.77
CA GLU A 117 -3.71 -16.84 6.43
C GLU A 117 -4.80 -16.34 5.47
N LEU A 118 -4.45 -16.04 4.22
CA LEU A 118 -5.42 -15.59 3.20
C LEU A 118 -6.55 -16.59 2.95
N LYS A 119 -6.28 -17.90 3.08
CA LYS A 119 -7.34 -18.93 2.98
C LYS A 119 -8.40 -18.84 4.08
N THR A 120 -8.09 -18.18 5.19
CA THR A 120 -9.02 -17.96 6.31
C THR A 120 -9.84 -16.68 6.15
N ILE A 121 -9.49 -15.81 5.20
CA ILE A 121 -10.11 -14.52 4.95
C ILE A 121 -11.03 -14.62 3.73
N PRO A 122 -12.33 -14.35 3.85
CA PRO A 122 -13.31 -14.59 2.77
C PRO A 122 -13.30 -13.51 1.68
N SER A 123 -12.28 -12.66 1.62
CA SER A 123 -12.12 -11.59 0.63
C SER A 123 -10.97 -11.86 -0.34
N LEU A 124 -11.03 -11.25 -1.52
CA LEU A 124 -9.96 -11.35 -2.52
C LEU A 124 -8.77 -10.45 -2.14
N THR A 125 -7.56 -10.90 -2.43
CA THR A 125 -6.39 -10.03 -2.34
C THR A 125 -6.39 -9.07 -3.53
N VAL A 126 -6.56 -7.78 -3.28
CA VAL A 126 -6.64 -6.74 -4.33
C VAL A 126 -5.31 -6.04 -4.56
N CYS A 127 -4.39 -6.11 -3.60
CA CYS A 127 -3.06 -5.52 -3.68
C CYS A 127 -2.11 -6.23 -2.73
N VAL A 128 -0.84 -6.38 -3.16
CA VAL A 128 0.27 -6.72 -2.27
C VAL A 128 1.28 -5.59 -2.31
N ALA A 129 1.54 -4.96 -1.16
CA ALA A 129 2.56 -3.93 -0.97
C ALA A 129 3.78 -4.56 -0.28
N VAL A 130 4.93 -4.52 -0.93
CA VAL A 130 6.18 -5.05 -0.40
C VAL A 130 7.11 -3.89 -0.07
N PHE A 131 7.46 -3.77 1.21
CA PHE A 131 8.38 -2.74 1.69
C PHE A 131 9.80 -3.27 1.67
N VAL A 132 10.70 -2.52 1.03
CA VAL A 132 12.10 -2.87 0.85
C VAL A 132 13.01 -1.80 1.44
N PRO A 133 14.23 -2.17 1.91
CA PRO A 133 15.10 -1.27 2.67
C PRO A 133 15.92 -0.29 1.80
N SER A 134 15.72 -0.30 0.50
CA SER A 134 16.46 0.57 -0.43
C SER A 134 15.65 0.82 -1.70
N ALA A 135 16.19 1.68 -2.57
CA ALA A 135 15.58 1.99 -3.85
C ALA A 135 15.36 0.74 -4.71
N TYR A 136 14.14 0.59 -5.20
CA TYR A 136 13.76 -0.45 -6.14
C TYR A 136 13.86 0.06 -7.58
N ASP A 137 14.59 -0.67 -8.41
CA ASP A 137 14.67 -0.41 -9.84
C ASP A 137 13.66 -1.29 -10.60
N ALA A 138 12.55 -0.68 -11.00
CA ALA A 138 11.47 -1.38 -11.70
C ALA A 138 11.86 -1.86 -13.11
N SER A 139 12.93 -1.30 -13.71
CA SER A 139 13.36 -1.68 -15.06
C SER A 139 14.03 -3.06 -15.11
N VAL A 140 14.61 -3.48 -14.00
CA VAL A 140 15.31 -4.76 -13.84
C VAL A 140 14.71 -5.63 -12.73
N ASP A 141 13.69 -5.14 -12.01
CA ASP A 141 13.04 -5.80 -10.89
C ASP A 141 14.02 -6.19 -9.77
N LEU A 142 14.88 -5.24 -9.36
CA LEU A 142 15.91 -5.49 -8.35
C LEU A 142 15.95 -4.40 -7.27
N VAL A 143 16.37 -4.80 -6.07
CA VAL A 143 16.71 -3.89 -4.97
C VAL A 143 18.21 -3.94 -4.72
N ASN A 144 18.87 -2.79 -4.75
CA ASN A 144 20.29 -2.70 -4.45
C ASN A 144 20.51 -2.49 -2.95
N TYR A 145 20.71 -3.59 -2.21
CA TYR A 145 20.93 -3.57 -0.77
C TYR A 145 22.02 -4.55 -0.35
N ASP A 146 23.08 -4.01 0.26
CA ASP A 146 24.29 -4.78 0.55
C ASP A 146 24.17 -5.69 1.78
N LEU A 147 23.27 -5.37 2.73
CA LEU A 147 23.08 -6.19 3.94
C LEU A 147 22.28 -7.47 3.68
N ILE A 148 21.58 -7.55 2.56
CA ILE A 148 20.91 -8.75 2.06
C ILE A 148 21.31 -8.92 0.61
N PRO A 149 22.48 -9.55 0.35
CA PRO A 149 23.05 -9.64 -1.00
C PRO A 149 22.14 -10.33 -2.02
N GLU A 150 21.27 -11.22 -1.56
CA GLU A 150 20.33 -11.96 -2.39
C GLU A 150 19.31 -11.05 -3.10
N PHE A 151 19.07 -9.84 -2.59
CA PHE A 151 18.22 -8.86 -3.26
C PHE A 151 18.74 -8.43 -4.63
N LYS A 152 20.05 -8.57 -4.88
CA LYS A 152 20.67 -8.28 -6.18
C LYS A 152 20.33 -9.30 -7.27
N GLU A 153 19.79 -10.45 -6.87
CA GLU A 153 19.41 -11.56 -7.78
C GLU A 153 17.92 -11.94 -7.65
N LEU A 154 17.20 -11.28 -6.75
CA LEU A 154 15.81 -11.59 -6.45
C LEU A 154 14.86 -10.62 -7.15
N HIS A 155 14.18 -11.12 -8.18
CA HIS A 155 13.13 -10.38 -8.90
C HIS A 155 11.85 -10.37 -8.05
N ILE A 156 11.76 -9.38 -7.15
CA ILE A 156 10.73 -9.35 -6.09
C ILE A 156 9.34 -9.22 -6.68
N ARG A 157 9.14 -8.28 -7.60
CA ARG A 157 7.83 -8.09 -8.24
C ARG A 157 7.36 -9.37 -8.92
N SER A 158 8.20 -9.92 -9.79
CA SER A 158 7.90 -11.15 -10.55
C SER A 158 7.60 -12.32 -9.63
N LEU A 159 8.32 -12.45 -8.52
CA LEU A 159 8.09 -13.49 -7.52
C LEU A 159 6.69 -13.35 -6.87
N PHE A 160 6.33 -12.14 -6.45
CA PHE A 160 5.04 -11.92 -5.81
C PHE A 160 3.88 -12.01 -6.81
N GLU A 161 4.03 -11.53 -8.04
CA GLU A 161 3.05 -11.71 -9.12
C GLU A 161 2.76 -13.19 -9.38
N GLU A 162 3.80 -14.01 -9.49
CA GLU A 162 3.68 -15.47 -9.66
C GLU A 162 2.96 -16.13 -8.48
N LYS A 163 3.36 -15.80 -7.25
CA LYS A 163 2.86 -16.48 -6.05
C LYS A 163 1.45 -16.07 -5.64
N PHE A 164 1.05 -14.85 -5.93
CA PHE A 164 -0.29 -14.34 -5.58
C PHE A 164 -1.26 -14.31 -6.77
N GLU A 165 -0.78 -14.58 -7.98
CA GLU A 165 -1.59 -14.58 -9.23
C GLU A 165 -2.32 -13.25 -9.46
N ILE A 166 -1.72 -12.12 -9.02
CA ILE A 166 -2.23 -10.77 -9.19
C ILE A 166 -1.16 -9.85 -9.78
N ASN A 167 -1.60 -8.85 -10.55
CA ASN A 167 -0.69 -7.89 -11.18
C ASN A 167 -0.52 -6.61 -10.35
N ASN A 168 -1.29 -6.43 -9.28
CA ASN A 168 -1.24 -5.24 -8.43
C ASN A 168 -0.25 -5.44 -7.28
N ILE A 169 1.04 -5.50 -7.62
CA ILE A 169 2.16 -5.58 -6.68
C ILE A 169 2.83 -4.22 -6.62
N LEU A 170 2.90 -3.63 -5.43
CA LEU A 170 3.61 -2.39 -5.16
C LEU A 170 4.91 -2.71 -4.42
N ILE A 171 6.05 -2.31 -4.98
CA ILE A 171 7.33 -2.38 -4.28
C ILE A 171 7.67 -0.97 -3.82
N LEU A 172 7.78 -0.77 -2.52
CA LEU A 172 7.92 0.53 -1.90
C LEU A 172 9.18 0.59 -1.03
N HIS A 173 9.97 1.63 -1.21
CA HIS A 173 11.04 1.95 -0.27
C HIS A 173 10.40 2.35 1.08
N ASP A 174 10.88 1.80 2.18
CA ASP A 174 10.32 1.99 3.53
C ASP A 174 10.31 3.47 3.95
N VAL A 175 11.41 4.19 3.71
CA VAL A 175 11.51 5.62 4.01
C VAL A 175 10.50 6.44 3.20
N PHE A 176 10.25 6.06 1.94
CA PHE A 176 9.20 6.69 1.14
C PHE A 176 7.81 6.45 1.75
N ALA A 177 7.51 5.21 2.13
CA ALA A 177 6.23 4.87 2.72
C ALA A 177 5.98 5.63 4.03
N ALA A 178 7.01 5.72 4.89
CA ALA A 178 6.95 6.51 6.12
C ALA A 178 6.75 8.01 5.85
N ALA A 179 7.52 8.57 4.91
CA ALA A 179 7.39 9.97 4.50
C ALA A 179 5.99 10.29 3.97
N ARG A 180 5.43 9.38 3.17
CA ARG A 180 4.09 9.53 2.60
C ARG A 180 3.02 9.47 3.68
N SER A 181 3.11 8.54 4.62
CA SER A 181 2.19 8.41 5.74
C SER A 181 2.16 9.67 6.61
N GLU A 182 3.34 10.20 6.95
CA GLU A 182 3.45 11.46 7.69
C GLU A 182 2.84 12.62 6.92
N TYR A 183 3.18 12.77 5.64
CA TYR A 183 2.63 13.83 4.80
C TYR A 183 1.10 13.78 4.70
N ASP A 184 0.54 12.59 4.54
CA ASP A 184 -0.91 12.41 4.42
C ASP A 184 -1.65 12.66 5.73
N SER A 185 -0.98 12.53 6.89
CA SER A 185 -1.53 12.84 8.21
C SER A 185 -1.63 14.33 8.50
N LEU A 186 -0.89 15.18 7.77
CA LEU A 186 -0.88 16.63 8.01
C LEU A 186 -2.20 17.30 7.62
N ASN A 187 -2.69 18.17 8.53
CA ASN A 187 -3.88 18.98 8.28
C ASN A 187 -3.71 20.39 8.86
N PRO A 188 -3.56 21.46 8.03
CA PRO A 188 -3.54 21.42 6.57
C PRO A 188 -2.26 20.78 6.02
N LYS A 189 -2.33 20.22 4.81
CA LYS A 189 -1.16 19.71 4.10
C LYS A 189 -0.18 20.84 3.78
N MET A 190 1.10 20.57 3.96
CA MET A 190 2.16 21.49 3.56
C MET A 190 2.44 21.40 2.06
N GLU A 191 2.89 22.49 1.43
CA GLU A 191 3.28 22.47 0.03
C GLU A 191 4.50 21.59 -0.22
N SER A 192 5.42 21.54 0.75
CA SER A 192 6.65 20.75 0.67
C SER A 192 7.00 20.16 2.02
N GLN A 193 7.47 18.93 2.02
CA GLN A 193 8.00 18.23 3.19
C GLN A 193 9.27 17.50 2.81
N PHE A 194 10.30 17.59 3.64
CA PHE A 194 11.42 16.69 3.65
C PHE A 194 11.32 15.80 4.89
N TYR A 195 11.16 14.50 4.69
CA TYR A 195 11.18 13.50 5.74
C TYR A 195 12.60 13.02 5.94
N PHE A 196 13.11 13.08 7.16
CA PHE A 196 14.44 12.63 7.52
C PHE A 196 14.32 11.43 8.46
N TYR A 197 14.89 10.32 8.07
CA TYR A 197 14.94 9.10 8.85
C TYR A 197 16.35 8.88 9.41
N CYS A 198 16.44 8.59 10.70
CA CYS A 198 17.67 8.23 11.39
C CYS A 198 17.39 7.03 12.29
N GLY A 199 17.85 5.84 11.90
CA GLY A 199 17.67 4.59 12.62
C GLY A 199 18.87 3.68 12.40
N TYR A 200 18.69 2.46 11.92
CA TYR A 200 19.79 1.59 11.47
C TYR A 200 20.59 2.20 10.33
N GLY A 201 19.96 3.01 9.51
CA GLY A 201 20.56 3.80 8.46
C GLY A 201 20.10 5.25 8.55
N VAL A 202 20.59 6.07 7.63
CA VAL A 202 20.17 7.45 7.44
C VAL A 202 19.57 7.55 6.04
N GLY A 203 18.36 8.07 5.95
CA GLY A 203 17.66 8.25 4.69
C GLY A 203 16.75 9.47 4.74
N GLY A 204 16.19 9.83 3.62
CA GLY A 204 15.22 10.91 3.56
C GLY A 204 14.34 10.81 2.32
N PHE A 205 13.27 11.57 2.33
CA PHE A 205 12.38 11.64 1.18
C PHE A 205 11.76 13.04 1.07
N PHE A 206 11.63 13.53 -0.15
CA PHE A 206 11.08 14.83 -0.41
C PHE A 206 9.74 14.70 -1.13
N ILE A 207 8.70 15.36 -0.59
CA ILE A 207 7.37 15.46 -1.17
C ILE A 207 7.09 16.94 -1.47
N HIS A 208 6.67 17.24 -2.68
CA HIS A 208 6.31 18.58 -3.12
C HIS A 208 4.99 18.55 -3.90
N LYS A 209 4.03 19.38 -3.48
CA LYS A 209 2.69 19.46 -4.09
C LYS A 209 2.01 18.11 -4.25
N ASP A 210 2.05 17.31 -3.18
CA ASP A 210 1.46 15.96 -3.11
C ASP A 210 2.17 14.90 -3.99
N GLU A 211 3.30 15.28 -4.63
CA GLU A 211 4.09 14.38 -5.46
C GLU A 211 5.43 14.04 -4.79
N ALA A 212 5.81 12.78 -4.89
CA ALA A 212 7.09 12.30 -4.40
C ALA A 212 8.22 12.66 -5.37
N VAL A 213 9.27 13.29 -4.89
CA VAL A 213 10.48 13.56 -5.68
C VAL A 213 11.40 12.35 -5.60
N ALA A 214 11.18 11.39 -6.48
CA ALA A 214 11.91 10.11 -6.47
C ALA A 214 13.27 10.18 -7.24
N GLY A 215 13.41 11.11 -8.19
CA GLY A 215 14.55 11.14 -9.10
C GLY A 215 14.51 10.04 -10.17
N ALA A 216 15.44 10.06 -11.10
CA ALA A 216 15.44 9.17 -12.28
C ALA A 216 15.59 7.69 -11.95
N ARG A 217 16.14 7.34 -10.78
CA ARG A 217 16.39 5.96 -10.33
C ARG A 217 15.78 5.67 -8.96
N ASN A 218 14.77 6.43 -8.55
CA ASN A 218 14.16 6.37 -7.21
C ASN A 218 15.18 6.56 -6.06
N MET A 219 16.28 7.28 -6.31
CA MET A 219 17.36 7.50 -5.35
C MET A 219 17.39 8.94 -4.79
N ALA A 220 16.43 9.78 -5.11
CA ALA A 220 16.36 11.10 -4.50
C ALA A 220 16.08 10.97 -3.00
N GLY A 221 16.89 11.65 -2.18
CA GLY A 221 16.76 11.57 -0.73
C GLY A 221 17.71 10.59 -0.04
N GLU A 222 18.59 9.91 -0.77
CA GLU A 222 19.66 9.07 -0.20
C GLU A 222 20.72 9.91 0.55
N VAL A 223 20.27 10.69 1.54
CA VAL A 223 21.09 11.65 2.28
C VAL A 223 22.15 10.98 3.14
N GLY A 224 21.93 9.72 3.53
CA GLY A 224 22.92 8.92 4.25
C GLY A 224 24.19 8.61 3.44
N LYS A 225 24.11 8.75 2.11
CA LYS A 225 25.26 8.56 1.20
C LYS A 225 25.96 9.86 0.83
N MET A 226 25.57 10.98 1.45
CA MET A 226 26.20 12.28 1.21
C MET A 226 27.54 12.36 1.93
N LEU A 227 28.58 12.76 1.21
CA LEU A 227 29.88 13.03 1.81
C LEU A 227 29.80 14.27 2.71
N VAL A 228 30.07 14.11 4.00
CA VAL A 228 30.03 15.20 4.99
C VAL A 228 31.40 15.74 5.33
N SER A 229 32.47 15.13 4.82
CA SER A 229 33.83 15.57 5.01
C SER A 229 34.71 15.37 3.77
N MET A 230 35.80 16.15 3.64
CA MET A 230 36.73 16.05 2.48
C MET A 230 37.53 14.74 2.45
N ASP A 231 37.57 13.97 3.53
CA ASP A 231 38.20 12.67 3.62
C ASP A 231 37.27 11.50 3.22
N GLY A 232 36.09 11.81 2.69
CA GLY A 232 35.14 10.83 2.13
C GLY A 232 34.35 10.06 3.16
N ARG A 233 34.25 10.55 4.40
CA ARG A 233 33.33 9.96 5.39
C ARG A 233 31.88 10.34 5.09
N GLU A 234 31.02 9.34 5.11
CA GLU A 234 29.56 9.45 5.00
C GLU A 234 28.91 9.64 6.37
#